data_21cf3e2803162afbdcc6367565d9c9d8
#
_entry.id   21cf3e2803162afbdcc6367565d9c9d8
#
_cell.length_a   1.000
_cell.length_b   1.000
_cell.length_c   1.000
_cell.angle_alpha   90.00
_cell.angle_beta   90.00
_cell.angle_gamma   90.00
#
_symmetry.space_group_name_H-M   'P 1'
#
loop_
_entity.id
_entity.type
_entity.pdbx_description
1 polymer ?
#
loop_
_entity_poly.entity_id
_entity_poly.type
_entity_poly.pdbx_seq_one_letter_code
_entity_poly.pdbx_strand_id
1 'polypeptide(L)'
;MANSESLEQGQNHCSAINSSSTLMQGNLPTLTLSGKIRVTLTFFLFLLSTIFNASFLLKLHKWTQKKEKGKKFSRMKVLLKHLTLANLLETLIVMPLDGMWNITVQWYAGELLCKVFSYLKLFSMYAPAFMMAVISLDRTLAITRPLTVKNNSKLGQSMIGLAWFFSSVFAGPQXXXXXXXXXXXXXXXXXXXXXXXXXXXXXXXXXXXXXXXXXXXCLFIIHLLIMLICNIKIIFTLTQVLHQNSHKLHLNQSKNNIPRARLRTLRMTVAFAISFTVCWTPYYVLGIWYWFDPEMLNKVSDPVNHFFFLFALLNPCFDPLIYGYFSV
;
A
#
# COMPACT_ATOMS: atom_id res chain seq x y z
N MET A 1 1.00 27.20 12.94
CA MET A 1 -0.05 27.48 11.95
C MET A 1 0.33 27.14 10.50
N ALA A 2 1.56 26.72 10.19
CA ALA A 2 1.98 26.48 8.81
C ALA A 2 1.91 25.01 8.37
N ASN A 3 1.45 24.10 9.25
CA ASN A 3 1.75 22.69 9.02
C ASN A 3 0.54 21.74 8.99
N SER A 4 -0.68 22.29 9.00
CA SER A 4 -1.88 21.48 8.78
C SER A 4 -2.05 21.04 7.33
N GLU A 5 -1.15 21.45 6.45
CA GLU A 5 -1.29 21.29 5.01
C GLU A 5 -0.84 19.92 4.50
N SER A 6 -0.08 19.14 5.29
CA SER A 6 0.55 17.94 4.73
C SER A 6 -0.41 16.76 4.52
N LEU A 7 -1.50 16.67 5.27
CA LEU A 7 -2.52 15.64 5.06
C LEU A 7 -3.65 16.10 4.13
N GLU A 8 -4.00 17.38 4.18
CA GLU A 8 -4.90 17.99 3.20
C GLU A 8 -4.26 18.06 1.81
N GLN A 9 -2.95 18.12 1.77
CA GLN A 9 -2.17 18.31 0.55
C GLN A 9 -2.36 17.19 -0.49
N GLY A 10 -2.70 15.99 -0.05
CA GLY A 10 -2.95 14.89 -0.98
C GLY A 10 -4.30 14.96 -1.69
N GLN A 11 -5.27 15.67 -1.13
CA GLN A 11 -6.63 15.70 -1.68
C GLN A 11 -7.03 17.02 -2.35
N ASN A 12 -6.48 18.15 -1.90
CA ASN A 12 -6.92 19.48 -2.38
C ASN A 12 -5.84 20.26 -3.13
N HIS A 13 -4.69 19.66 -3.36
CA HIS A 13 -3.51 20.42 -3.78
C HIS A 13 -3.49 20.81 -5.26
N CYS A 14 -4.11 20.02 -6.12
CA CYS A 14 -4.14 20.35 -7.56
C CYS A 14 -5.04 21.56 -7.86
N SER A 15 -5.95 21.91 -6.96
CA SER A 15 -6.90 23.02 -7.15
C SER A 15 -6.48 24.33 -6.49
N ALA A 16 -5.55 24.30 -5.53
CA ALA A 16 -5.14 25.50 -4.78
C ALA A 16 -4.13 26.38 -5.54
N ILE A 17 -3.56 25.85 -6.64
CA ILE A 17 -2.45 26.50 -7.34
C ILE A 17 -2.92 27.73 -8.13
N ASN A 18 -4.21 27.80 -8.54
CA ASN A 18 -4.70 28.86 -9.40
C ASN A 18 -5.36 30.03 -8.67
N SER A 19 -5.56 29.95 -7.35
CA SER A 19 -6.26 30.99 -6.61
C SER A 19 -5.35 31.90 -5.78
N SER A 20 -4.06 31.65 -5.75
CA SER A 20 -3.15 32.39 -4.86
C SER A 20 -2.27 33.43 -5.57
N SER A 21 -2.63 33.82 -6.80
CA SER A 21 -1.89 34.89 -7.49
C SER A 21 -2.29 36.30 -7.05
N THR A 22 -3.24 36.42 -6.10
CA THR A 22 -3.61 37.72 -5.58
C THR A 22 -3.71 37.66 -4.06
N LEU A 23 -2.78 38.37 -3.43
CA LEU A 23 -2.80 38.75 -2.02
C LEU A 23 -2.44 37.66 -1.01
N MET A 24 -1.18 37.64 -0.69
CA MET A 24 -0.72 37.68 0.71
C MET A 24 0.80 37.75 0.74
N GLN A 25 1.35 38.88 1.16
CA GLN A 25 2.72 38.96 1.68
C GLN A 25 2.75 38.21 3.02
N GLY A 26 2.58 36.88 2.95
CA GLY A 26 2.85 35.99 4.07
C GLY A 26 4.17 35.28 3.79
N ASN A 27 4.95 35.03 4.83
CA ASN A 27 6.21 34.31 4.72
C ASN A 27 5.99 32.99 3.97
N LEU A 28 6.76 32.76 2.92
CA LEU A 28 6.76 31.50 2.18
C LEU A 28 6.97 30.33 3.16
N PRO A 29 6.21 29.24 3.03
CA PRO A 29 6.40 28.08 3.90
C PRO A 29 7.83 27.55 3.76
N THR A 30 8.54 27.50 4.89
CA THR A 30 9.92 27.02 4.94
C THR A 30 9.96 25.58 5.42
N LEU A 31 10.96 24.84 4.94
CA LEU A 31 11.19 23.47 5.34
C LEU A 31 11.57 23.40 6.81
N THR A 32 10.72 22.76 7.63
CA THR A 32 10.93 22.62 9.07
C THR A 32 12.04 21.60 9.36
N LEU A 33 12.57 21.59 10.60
CA LEU A 33 13.54 20.59 11.03
C LEU A 33 12.98 19.16 10.90
N SER A 34 11.73 18.95 11.32
CA SER A 34 11.08 17.65 11.19
C SER A 34 10.94 17.25 9.72
N GLY A 35 10.66 18.21 8.83
CA GLY A 35 10.62 17.98 7.38
C GLY A 35 11.97 17.58 6.83
N LYS A 36 13.04 18.23 7.27
CA LYS A 36 14.42 17.90 6.86
C LYS A 36 14.79 16.46 7.29
N ILE A 37 14.43 16.09 8.52
CA ILE A 37 14.66 14.74 9.05
C ILE A 37 13.87 13.73 8.21
N ARG A 38 12.60 14.03 7.91
CA ARG A 38 11.76 13.17 7.06
C ARG A 38 12.40 12.93 5.69
N VAL A 39 12.85 13.99 5.03
CA VAL A 39 13.50 13.90 3.71
C VAL A 39 14.76 13.03 3.78
N THR A 40 15.61 13.26 4.79
CA THR A 40 16.86 12.51 4.97
C THR A 40 16.58 11.02 5.20
N LEU A 41 15.65 10.69 6.09
CA LEU A 41 15.29 9.31 6.41
C LEU A 41 14.61 8.64 5.20
N THR A 42 13.76 9.36 4.46
CA THR A 42 13.14 8.84 3.24
C THR A 42 14.21 8.48 2.20
N PHE A 43 15.23 9.31 2.06
CA PHE A 43 16.35 9.04 1.14
C PHE A 43 17.08 7.76 1.54
N PHE A 44 17.37 7.57 2.82
CA PHE A 44 18.00 6.33 3.30
C PHE A 44 17.12 5.12 3.05
N LEU A 45 15.81 5.22 3.32
CA LEU A 45 14.86 4.13 3.07
C LEU A 45 14.77 3.83 1.58
N PHE A 46 14.80 4.86 0.73
CA PHE A 46 14.81 4.70 -0.72
C PHE A 46 16.02 3.87 -1.16
N LEU A 47 17.21 4.20 -0.68
CA LEU A 47 18.44 3.46 -1.02
C LEU A 47 18.37 2.01 -0.54
N LEU A 48 18.02 1.81 0.73
CA LEU A 48 17.93 0.47 1.32
C LEU A 48 16.89 -0.38 0.60
N SER A 49 15.69 0.16 0.41
CA SER A 49 14.60 -0.56 -0.23
C SER A 49 14.93 -0.89 -1.69
N THR A 50 15.54 0.03 -2.42
CA THR A 50 15.96 -0.21 -3.81
C THR A 50 16.96 -1.36 -3.88
N ILE A 51 18.01 -1.32 -3.04
CA ILE A 51 19.06 -2.34 -3.04
C ILE A 51 18.46 -3.70 -2.66
N PHE A 52 17.70 -3.77 -1.56
CA PHE A 52 17.15 -5.02 -1.05
C PHE A 52 16.16 -5.65 -2.03
N ASN A 53 15.22 -4.85 -2.55
CA ASN A 53 14.17 -5.37 -3.43
C ASN A 53 14.70 -5.67 -4.84
N ALA A 54 15.58 -4.84 -5.40
CA ALA A 54 16.18 -5.12 -6.71
C ALA A 54 17.04 -6.39 -6.64
N SER A 55 17.86 -6.55 -5.61
CA SER A 55 18.66 -7.76 -5.39
C SER A 55 17.78 -9.01 -5.28
N PHE A 56 16.71 -8.89 -4.48
CA PHE A 56 15.76 -9.98 -4.28
C PHE A 56 15.03 -10.34 -5.58
N LEU A 57 14.60 -9.33 -6.33
CA LEU A 57 13.93 -9.54 -7.63
C LEU A 57 14.83 -10.26 -8.61
N LEU A 58 16.10 -9.85 -8.71
CA LEU A 58 17.08 -10.49 -9.58
C LEU A 58 17.29 -11.95 -9.20
N LYS A 59 17.37 -12.23 -7.90
CA LYS A 59 17.53 -13.59 -7.37
C LYS A 59 16.31 -14.45 -7.72
N LEU A 60 15.09 -13.92 -7.50
CA LEU A 60 13.85 -14.61 -7.85
C LEU A 60 13.75 -14.85 -9.35
N HIS A 61 14.14 -13.87 -10.17
CA HIS A 61 14.10 -13.96 -11.62
C HIS A 61 15.05 -15.07 -12.11
N LYS A 62 16.29 -15.11 -11.60
CA LYS A 62 17.26 -16.16 -11.95
C LYS A 62 16.73 -17.54 -11.58
N TRP A 63 16.08 -17.68 -10.41
CA TRP A 63 15.51 -18.95 -9.97
C TRP A 63 14.33 -19.39 -10.86
N THR A 64 13.52 -18.45 -11.35
CA THR A 64 12.39 -18.78 -12.22
C THR A 64 12.85 -19.10 -13.64
N GLN A 65 14.02 -18.58 -14.06
CA GLN A 65 14.58 -18.89 -15.39
C GLN A 65 15.32 -20.23 -15.45
N LYS A 66 15.90 -20.66 -14.33
CA LYS A 66 16.50 -22.01 -14.26
C LYS A 66 15.37 -23.05 -14.33
N LYS A 67 14.99 -23.39 -15.53
CA LYS A 67 14.13 -24.57 -15.80
C LYS A 67 14.91 -25.80 -15.36
N GLU A 68 14.78 -26.19 -14.12
CA GLU A 68 15.10 -27.55 -13.76
C GLU A 68 14.10 -28.44 -14.50
N LYS A 69 14.61 -29.20 -15.44
CA LYS A 69 13.82 -30.20 -16.23
C LYS A 69 12.95 -30.99 -15.25
N GLY A 70 11.63 -30.84 -15.35
CA GLY A 70 10.67 -31.66 -14.65
C GLY A 70 10.12 -31.14 -13.32
N LYS A 71 10.55 -29.99 -12.81
CA LYS A 71 9.99 -29.45 -11.56
C LYS A 71 8.96 -28.32 -11.83
N LYS A 72 7.77 -28.50 -11.30
CA LYS A 72 6.70 -27.46 -11.32
C LYS A 72 7.21 -26.17 -10.71
N PHE A 73 6.90 -25.06 -11.38
CA PHE A 73 7.13 -23.71 -10.86
C PHE A 73 6.56 -23.59 -9.45
N SER A 74 7.40 -23.12 -8.51
CA SER A 74 6.94 -22.80 -7.18
C SER A 74 6.01 -21.59 -7.27
N ARG A 75 4.73 -21.79 -6.97
CA ARG A 75 3.74 -20.69 -6.96
C ARG A 75 4.17 -19.57 -6.02
N MET A 76 4.72 -19.95 -4.87
CA MET A 76 5.17 -18.97 -3.87
C MET A 76 6.24 -18.04 -4.43
N LYS A 77 7.17 -18.54 -5.26
CA LYS A 77 8.23 -17.71 -5.89
C LYS A 77 7.61 -16.68 -6.85
N VAL A 78 6.57 -17.06 -7.59
CA VAL A 78 5.87 -16.12 -8.49
C VAL A 78 5.15 -15.06 -7.69
N LEU A 79 4.46 -15.43 -6.60
CA LEU A 79 3.78 -14.49 -5.71
C LEU A 79 4.79 -13.51 -5.10
N LEU A 80 5.92 -14.00 -4.62
CA LEU A 80 6.99 -13.18 -4.05
C LEU A 80 7.58 -12.24 -5.09
N LYS A 81 7.72 -12.68 -6.34
CA LYS A 81 8.21 -11.84 -7.43
C LYS A 81 7.28 -10.64 -7.63
N HIS A 82 5.96 -10.86 -7.64
CA HIS A 82 4.99 -9.78 -7.81
C HIS A 82 4.91 -8.88 -6.58
N LEU A 83 5.03 -9.42 -5.36
CA LEU A 83 5.14 -8.60 -4.16
C LEU A 83 6.38 -7.69 -4.23
N THR A 84 7.52 -8.23 -4.67
CA THR A 84 8.77 -7.48 -4.80
C THR A 84 8.65 -6.39 -5.86
N LEU A 85 7.99 -6.69 -7.00
CA LEU A 85 7.70 -5.68 -8.03
C LEU A 85 6.84 -4.56 -7.47
N ALA A 86 5.81 -4.89 -6.68
CA ALA A 86 4.95 -3.90 -6.04
C ALA A 86 5.73 -3.04 -5.03
N ASN A 87 6.60 -3.66 -4.24
CA ASN A 87 7.48 -2.95 -3.30
C ASN A 87 8.45 -2.02 -4.03
N LEU A 88 8.98 -2.43 -5.18
CA LEU A 88 9.85 -1.58 -6.01
C LEU A 88 9.07 -0.40 -6.59
N LEU A 89 7.83 -0.60 -7.02
CA LEU A 89 6.98 0.51 -7.48
C LEU A 89 6.78 1.52 -6.36
N GLU A 90 6.43 1.06 -5.17
CA GLU A 90 6.28 1.92 -3.99
C GLU A 90 7.58 2.68 -3.72
N THR A 91 8.71 1.99 -3.73
CA THR A 91 10.03 2.57 -3.48
C THR A 91 10.40 3.64 -4.50
N LEU A 92 10.23 3.32 -5.79
CA LEU A 92 10.67 4.19 -6.89
C LEU A 92 9.70 5.33 -7.20
N ILE A 93 8.47 5.25 -6.75
CA ILE A 93 7.44 6.27 -6.99
C ILE A 93 7.14 7.05 -5.71
N VAL A 94 6.68 6.36 -4.65
CA VAL A 94 6.20 7.04 -3.43
C VAL A 94 7.34 7.77 -2.72
N MET A 95 8.47 7.12 -2.52
CA MET A 95 9.57 7.71 -1.74
C MET A 95 10.17 8.95 -2.42
N PRO A 96 10.52 8.92 -3.73
CA PRO A 96 11.02 10.14 -4.39
C PRO A 96 9.98 11.26 -4.45
N LEU A 97 8.71 10.94 -4.73
CA LEU A 97 7.64 11.95 -4.77
C LEU A 97 7.44 12.59 -3.40
N ASP A 98 7.46 11.79 -2.33
CA ASP A 98 7.36 12.32 -0.96
C ASP A 98 8.56 13.21 -0.63
N GLY A 99 9.77 12.77 -1.00
CA GLY A 99 10.99 13.55 -0.78
C GLY A 99 10.96 14.87 -1.52
N MET A 100 10.64 14.84 -2.81
CA MET A 100 10.53 16.04 -3.64
C MET A 100 9.47 17.01 -3.09
N TRP A 101 8.32 16.46 -2.70
CA TRP A 101 7.22 17.25 -2.13
C TRP A 101 7.66 17.97 -0.86
N ASN A 102 8.36 17.28 0.04
CA ASN A 102 8.81 17.86 1.30
C ASN A 102 9.95 18.86 1.11
N ILE A 103 10.78 18.71 0.08
CA ILE A 103 11.85 19.67 -0.25
C ILE A 103 11.26 20.95 -0.84
N THR A 104 10.38 20.82 -1.83
CA THR A 104 9.87 21.98 -2.58
C THR A 104 8.77 22.72 -1.83
N VAL A 105 8.04 22.03 -0.96
CA VAL A 105 6.90 22.55 -0.18
C VAL A 105 5.75 23.04 -1.07
N GLN A 106 6.00 23.22 -2.38
CA GLN A 106 5.01 23.67 -3.37
C GLN A 106 5.08 22.80 -4.62
N TRP A 107 3.99 22.77 -5.37
CA TRP A 107 3.92 22.02 -6.62
C TRP A 107 4.14 22.97 -7.81
N TYR A 108 5.11 22.64 -8.66
CA TYR A 108 5.48 23.49 -9.80
C TYR A 108 5.21 22.86 -11.16
N ALA A 109 4.79 21.59 -11.21
CA ALA A 109 4.75 20.82 -12.47
C ALA A 109 3.38 20.80 -13.14
N GLY A 110 2.44 21.61 -12.66
CA GLY A 110 1.12 21.74 -13.28
C GLY A 110 0.12 20.67 -12.83
N GLU A 111 -1.13 20.92 -13.18
CA GLU A 111 -2.29 20.12 -12.73
C GLU A 111 -2.25 18.68 -13.26
N LEU A 112 -1.91 18.50 -14.53
CA LEU A 112 -1.91 17.17 -15.16
C LEU A 112 -0.91 16.23 -14.48
N LEU A 113 0.32 16.71 -14.28
CA LEU A 113 1.35 15.91 -13.61
C LEU A 113 1.00 15.65 -12.15
N CYS A 114 0.36 16.60 -11.47
CA CYS A 114 -0.13 16.40 -10.10
C CYS A 114 -1.11 15.23 -10.05
N LYS A 115 -2.07 15.18 -10.98
CA LYS A 115 -3.06 14.10 -11.07
C LYS A 115 -2.41 12.75 -11.38
N VAL A 116 -1.48 12.74 -12.36
CA VAL A 116 -0.78 11.52 -12.75
C VAL A 116 0.04 10.97 -11.58
N PHE A 117 0.79 11.84 -10.89
CA PHE A 117 1.63 11.40 -9.76
C PHE A 117 0.77 10.97 -8.57
N SER A 118 -0.37 11.62 -8.32
CA SER A 118 -1.30 11.20 -7.27
C SER A 118 -1.86 9.81 -7.56
N TYR A 119 -2.24 9.55 -8.80
CA TYR A 119 -2.69 8.23 -9.25
C TYR A 119 -1.59 7.19 -9.06
N LEU A 120 -0.37 7.48 -9.55
CA LEU A 120 0.76 6.56 -9.45
C LEU A 120 1.14 6.28 -7.99
N LYS A 121 1.09 7.30 -7.13
CA LYS A 121 1.36 7.15 -5.69
C LYS A 121 0.38 6.17 -5.06
N LEU A 122 -0.92 6.36 -5.30
CA LEU A 122 -1.96 5.48 -4.75
C LEU A 122 -1.85 4.07 -5.33
N PHE A 123 -1.67 3.95 -6.65
CA PHE A 123 -1.48 2.66 -7.32
C PHE A 123 -0.32 1.89 -6.66
N SER A 124 0.79 2.59 -6.43
CA SER A 124 2.01 2.00 -5.84
C SER A 124 1.82 1.62 -4.37
N MET A 125 0.92 2.29 -3.65
CA MET A 125 0.60 1.95 -2.26
C MET A 125 -0.40 0.80 -2.17
N TYR A 126 -1.37 0.74 -3.10
CA TYR A 126 -2.36 -0.35 -3.11
C TYR A 126 -1.75 -1.68 -3.56
N ALA A 127 -0.80 -1.67 -4.51
CA ALA A 127 -0.28 -2.88 -5.11
C ALA A 127 0.37 -3.83 -4.07
N PRO A 128 1.28 -3.38 -3.18
CA PRO A 128 1.82 -4.27 -2.15
C PRO A 128 0.75 -4.80 -1.20
N ALA A 129 -0.25 -3.97 -0.85
CA ALA A 129 -1.34 -4.38 0.03
C ALA A 129 -2.14 -5.52 -0.58
N PHE A 130 -2.55 -5.39 -1.84
CA PHE A 130 -3.31 -6.44 -2.52
C PHE A 130 -2.47 -7.69 -2.77
N MET A 131 -1.17 -7.54 -3.10
CA MET A 131 -0.27 -8.69 -3.25
C MET A 131 -0.13 -9.45 -1.93
N MET A 132 -0.08 -8.72 -0.80
CA MET A 132 -0.02 -9.34 0.54
C MET A 132 -1.29 -10.16 0.81
N ALA A 133 -2.46 -9.60 0.46
CA ALA A 133 -3.75 -10.30 0.60
C ALA A 133 -3.77 -11.57 -0.28
N VAL A 134 -3.26 -11.50 -1.50
CA VAL A 134 -3.18 -12.65 -2.41
C VAL A 134 -2.29 -13.75 -1.81
N ILE A 135 -1.13 -13.39 -1.27
CA ILE A 135 -0.22 -14.38 -0.65
C ILE A 135 -0.90 -15.05 0.54
N SER A 136 -1.56 -14.28 1.40
CA SER A 136 -2.28 -14.81 2.56
C SER A 136 -3.41 -15.74 2.13
N LEU A 137 -4.17 -15.35 1.11
CA LEU A 137 -5.27 -16.16 0.57
C LEU A 137 -4.75 -17.45 -0.07
N ASP A 138 -3.69 -17.35 -0.87
CA ASP A 138 -3.08 -18.52 -1.53
C ASP A 138 -2.60 -19.54 -0.49
N ARG A 139 -1.95 -19.07 0.57
CA ARG A 139 -1.46 -19.98 1.61
C ARG A 139 -2.60 -20.60 2.41
N THR A 140 -3.66 -19.84 2.67
CA THR A 140 -4.87 -20.37 3.33
C THR A 140 -5.54 -21.44 2.48
N LEU A 141 -5.67 -21.20 1.16
CA LEU A 141 -6.23 -22.19 0.23
C LEU A 141 -5.35 -23.43 0.16
N ALA A 142 -4.04 -23.28 0.22
CA ALA A 142 -3.11 -24.41 0.19
C ALA A 142 -3.30 -25.36 1.38
N ILE A 143 -3.76 -24.86 2.52
CA ILE A 143 -4.01 -25.70 3.72
C ILE A 143 -5.47 -26.15 3.82
N THR A 144 -6.44 -25.36 3.35
CA THR A 144 -7.88 -25.70 3.46
C THR A 144 -8.37 -26.52 2.26
N ARG A 145 -7.84 -26.24 1.06
CA ARG A 145 -8.26 -26.91 -0.19
C ARG A 145 -7.05 -27.30 -1.03
N PRO A 146 -6.21 -28.22 -0.53
CA PRO A 146 -4.95 -28.54 -1.22
C PRO A 146 -5.14 -29.14 -2.61
N LEU A 147 -6.21 -29.90 -2.84
CA LEU A 147 -6.48 -30.49 -4.16
C LEU A 147 -6.87 -29.43 -5.19
N THR A 148 -7.68 -28.43 -4.78
CA THR A 148 -8.07 -27.32 -5.65
C THR A 148 -6.83 -26.55 -6.11
N VAL A 149 -5.95 -26.24 -5.15
CA VAL A 149 -4.71 -25.49 -5.43
C VAL A 149 -3.77 -26.31 -6.34
N LYS A 150 -3.65 -27.61 -6.07
CA LYS A 150 -2.79 -28.51 -6.87
C LYS A 150 -3.29 -28.63 -8.30
N ASN A 151 -4.61 -28.73 -8.49
CA ASN A 151 -5.22 -28.99 -9.81
C ASN A 151 -5.43 -27.72 -10.64
N ASN A 152 -5.39 -26.53 -10.02
CA ASN A 152 -5.63 -25.26 -10.72
C ASN A 152 -4.34 -24.45 -10.84
N SER A 153 -3.63 -24.67 -11.94
CA SER A 153 -2.35 -24.00 -12.21
C SER A 153 -2.53 -22.51 -12.49
N LYS A 154 -3.72 -22.08 -12.91
CA LYS A 154 -4.01 -20.68 -13.27
C LYS A 154 -4.52 -19.84 -12.09
N LEU A 155 -4.85 -20.48 -10.96
CA LEU A 155 -5.42 -19.78 -9.80
C LEU A 155 -4.52 -18.66 -9.31
N GLY A 156 -3.23 -18.92 -9.15
CA GLY A 156 -2.26 -17.93 -8.69
C GLY A 156 -2.14 -16.76 -9.65
N GLN A 157 -2.09 -17.05 -10.96
CA GLN A 157 -2.02 -16.02 -12.00
C GLN A 157 -3.27 -15.14 -11.99
N SER A 158 -4.45 -15.75 -11.83
CA SER A 158 -5.73 -15.02 -11.75
C SER A 158 -5.76 -14.08 -10.55
N MET A 159 -5.34 -14.56 -9.38
CA MET A 159 -5.30 -13.75 -8.16
C MET A 159 -4.32 -12.58 -8.30
N ILE A 160 -3.15 -12.83 -8.89
CA ILE A 160 -2.15 -11.77 -9.15
C ILE A 160 -2.72 -10.73 -10.12
N GLY A 161 -3.35 -11.17 -11.20
CA GLY A 161 -4.00 -10.28 -12.17
C GLY A 161 -5.06 -9.41 -11.53
N LEU A 162 -5.90 -10.02 -10.67
CA LEU A 162 -6.93 -9.27 -9.93
C LEU A 162 -6.31 -8.24 -8.98
N ALA A 163 -5.20 -8.57 -8.33
CA ALA A 163 -4.51 -7.64 -7.43
C ALA A 163 -4.01 -6.40 -8.20
N TRP A 164 -3.36 -6.58 -9.34
CA TRP A 164 -2.92 -5.46 -10.18
C TRP A 164 -4.11 -4.67 -10.72
N PHE A 165 -5.16 -5.36 -11.17
CA PHE A 165 -6.39 -4.72 -11.68
C PHE A 165 -7.04 -3.85 -10.61
N PHE A 166 -7.27 -4.41 -9.41
CA PHE A 166 -7.91 -3.65 -8.32
C PHE A 166 -7.03 -2.49 -7.85
N SER A 167 -5.71 -2.64 -7.86
CA SER A 167 -4.79 -1.55 -7.54
C SER A 167 -4.98 -0.37 -8.50
N SER A 168 -5.12 -0.66 -9.80
CA SER A 168 -5.32 0.39 -10.81
C SER A 168 -6.69 1.03 -10.71
N VAL A 169 -7.74 0.23 -10.46
CA VAL A 169 -9.12 0.74 -10.36
C VAL A 169 -9.29 1.61 -9.11
N PHE A 170 -8.77 1.16 -7.96
CA PHE A 170 -8.97 1.89 -6.69
C PHE A 170 -8.10 3.15 -6.60
N ALA A 171 -7.03 3.23 -7.36
CA ALA A 171 -6.26 4.48 -7.51
C ALA A 171 -7.01 5.52 -8.36
N GLY A 172 -7.94 5.08 -9.21
CA GLY A 172 -8.67 5.91 -10.17
C GLY A 172 -9.48 7.08 -9.59
N PRO A 173 -10.27 6.92 -8.51
CA PRO A 173 -11.13 7.99 -7.99
C PRO A 173 -10.41 9.31 -7.70
N GLN A 174 -9.19 9.30 -7.31
CA GLN A 174 -8.41 10.54 -7.14
C GLN A 174 -8.09 11.24 -8.46
N UNK A 175 -7.99 10.55 -9.35
CA UNK A 175 -7.78 11.12 -10.64
C UNK A 175 -9.08 11.68 -11.17
N UNK A 176 -10.15 11.17 -10.77
CA UNK A 176 -11.43 11.61 -11.12
C UNK A 176 -11.90 12.67 -10.17
N UNK A 177 -11.57 12.66 -9.11
CA UNK A 177 -11.89 13.64 -8.08
C UNK A 177 -11.16 14.92 -8.33
N UNK A 178 -10.21 14.87 -8.83
CA UNK A 178 -9.43 15.97 -9.20
C UNK A 178 -9.96 16.57 -10.51
N UNK A 179 -10.40 15.85 -11.24
CA UNK A 179 -11.02 16.28 -12.44
C UNK A 179 -12.33 16.96 -12.21
N UNK A 180 -12.87 16.61 -11.38
CA UNK A 180 -14.10 17.25 -10.95
C UNK A 180 -13.81 18.59 -10.27
N UNK A 181 -12.91 18.64 -9.71
CA UNK A 181 -12.47 19.82 -9.07
C UNK A 181 -11.89 20.80 -10.07
N UNK A 182 -11.34 20.37 -10.96
CA UNK A 182 -10.77 21.13 -12.01
C UNK A 182 -11.85 21.59 -13.00
N UNK A 183 -12.61 20.84 -13.16
CA UNK A 183 -13.72 21.15 -14.00
C UNK A 183 -14.64 22.14 -13.35
N UNK A 184 -14.66 22.07 -12.27
CA UNK A 184 -15.41 23.02 -11.47
C UNK A 184 -14.70 24.36 -11.43
N UNK A 185 -13.67 24.36 -11.44
CA UNK A 185 -12.85 25.51 -11.45
C UNK A 185 -12.85 26.18 -12.83
N UNK A 186 -12.88 25.47 -13.70
CA UNK A 186 -12.94 25.95 -15.03
C UNK A 186 -14.35 26.42 -15.40
N UNK A 187 -15.18 25.92 -14.85
CA UNK A 187 -16.56 26.33 -15.03
C UNK A 187 -16.92 27.57 -14.22
N UNK A 188 -16.35 27.92 -13.40
CA UNK A 188 -16.56 29.06 -12.60
C UNK A 188 -16.60 30.34 -13.40
N UNK A 189 -16.16 30.33 -14.48
CA UNK A 189 -16.20 31.48 -15.34
C UNK A 189 -17.64 31.81 -15.85
N UNK A 190 -18.43 31.03 -15.91
CA UNK A 190 -19.75 31.28 -16.34
C UNK A 190 -20.69 31.42 -15.15
N UNK A 191 -20.39 32.27 -14.53
CA UNK A 191 -20.84 32.62 -13.23
C UNK A 191 -22.26 32.17 -12.81
N UNK A 192 -23.31 32.70 -13.17
CA UNK A 192 -24.66 32.51 -12.65
C UNK A 192 -25.24 31.10 -12.93
N UNK A 193 -25.11 30.67 -14.01
CA UNK A 193 -25.55 29.36 -14.39
C UNK A 193 -24.63 28.30 -13.83
N UNK A 194 -23.58 28.69 -13.75
CA UNK A 194 -22.62 27.83 -13.25
C UNK A 194 -22.74 27.60 -11.73
N UNK A 195 -23.12 28.56 -11.21
CA UNK A 195 -23.34 28.43 -9.77
C UNK A 195 -24.34 27.31 -9.46
N UNK A 196 -25.27 27.34 -10.21
CA UNK A 196 -26.24 26.25 -10.11
C UNK A 196 -25.67 24.92 -10.55
N UNK A 197 -25.01 24.92 -11.44
CA UNK A 197 -24.32 23.77 -11.92
C UNK A 197 -23.11 23.41 -11.06
N UNK A 198 -22.64 24.35 -10.57
CA UNK A 198 -21.54 24.16 -9.71
C UNK A 198 -21.99 23.62 -8.36
N UNK A 199 -22.96 24.13 -8.10
CA UNK A 199 -23.54 23.60 -6.89
C UNK A 199 -23.99 22.16 -7.06
N UNK A 200 -24.47 21.99 -8.12
CA UNK A 200 -24.84 20.62 -8.48
C UNK A 200 -23.61 19.77 -8.73
N UNK A 201 -22.80 20.28 -9.17
CA UNK A 201 -21.57 19.60 -9.45
C UNK A 201 -20.75 19.40 -8.17
N UNK A 202 -20.87 20.34 -7.42
CA UNK A 202 -20.21 20.27 -6.18
C UNK A 202 -20.90 19.29 -5.25
N UNK A 203 -22.05 19.36 -5.45
CA UNK A 203 -22.82 18.38 -4.76
C UNK A 203 -22.58 16.96 -5.29
N UNK A 204 -22.45 16.93 -6.41
CA UNK A 204 -22.14 15.67 -7.05
C UNK A 204 -20.71 15.27 -6.82
N UNK A 205 -20.00 16.14 -6.71
CA UNK A 205 -18.62 15.89 -6.46
C UNK A 205 -18.42 15.48 -4.99
N UNK A 206 -19.08 16.10 -4.31
CA UNK A 206 -18.99 15.78 -2.91
C UNK A 206 -19.60 14.40 -2.61
N UNK A 207 -20.52 14.25 -3.32
CA UNK A 207 -21.14 12.94 -3.23
C UNK A 207 -20.25 11.87 -3.85
N UNK A 208 -19.68 12.16 -4.73
CA UNK A 208 -18.76 11.28 -5.37
C UNK A 208 -17.50 11.09 -4.54
N UNK A 209 -17.20 12.06 -3.92
CA UNK A 209 -16.07 11.99 -3.07
C UNK A 209 -16.39 11.23 -1.79
N UNK A 210 -17.37 11.48 -1.46
CA UNK A 210 -17.85 10.74 -0.33
C UNK A 210 -18.05 9.28 -0.63
N UNK A 211 -18.50 9.09 -1.69
CA UNK A 211 -18.68 7.74 -2.14
C UNK A 211 -17.36 7.08 -2.48
N UNK A 212 -16.63 7.75 -2.89
CA UNK A 212 -15.30 7.23 -3.19
C UNK A 212 -14.50 7.00 -1.93
N UNK A 213 -14.73 7.87 -1.20
CA UNK A 213 -14.06 7.81 0.05
C UNK A 213 -14.66 6.74 0.97
N UNK A 214 -15.74 6.58 0.83
CA UNK A 214 -16.37 5.52 1.54
C UNK A 214 -15.95 4.16 1.00
N UNK A 215 -15.80 4.15 -0.14
CA UNK A 215 -15.33 2.99 -0.78
C UNK A 215 -13.89 2.65 -0.42
N UNK A 216 -13.23 3.55 -0.22
CA UNK A 216 -11.89 3.38 0.14
C UNK A 216 -11.72 2.88 1.57
N UNK A 217 -12.47 3.34 2.24
CA UNK A 217 -12.47 2.96 3.61
C UNK A 217 -13.01 1.54 3.77
N CYS A 218 -14.03 1.23 3.13
CA CYS A 218 -14.63 -0.10 3.13
C CYS A 218 -13.66 -1.11 2.56
N LEU A 219 -13.06 -0.80 1.45
CA LEU A 219 -12.08 -1.70 0.82
C LEU A 219 -10.88 -1.94 1.72
N PHE A 220 -10.42 -0.92 2.39
CA PHE A 220 -9.31 -1.06 3.34
C PHE A 220 -9.73 -1.99 4.48
N ILE A 221 -10.92 -1.81 5.03
CA ILE A 221 -11.46 -2.67 6.10
C ILE A 221 -11.60 -4.11 5.59
N ILE A 222 -12.15 -4.29 4.37
CA ILE A 222 -12.28 -5.62 3.75
C ILE A 222 -10.90 -6.26 3.58
N HIS A 223 -9.92 -5.50 3.10
CA HIS A 223 -8.54 -5.97 2.93
C HIS A 223 -7.95 -6.44 4.27
N LEU A 224 -8.10 -5.64 5.32
CA LEU A 224 -7.62 -5.99 6.65
C LEU A 224 -8.33 -7.23 7.19
N LEU A 225 -9.65 -7.34 6.96
CA LEU A 225 -10.42 -8.52 7.40
C LEU A 225 -9.96 -9.78 6.67
N ILE A 226 -9.75 -9.70 5.36
CA ILE A 226 -9.23 -10.84 4.57
C ILE A 226 -7.88 -11.28 5.14
N MET A 227 -6.96 -10.33 5.34
CA MET A 227 -5.64 -10.64 5.88
C MET A 227 -5.75 -11.23 7.29
N LEU A 228 -6.60 -10.65 8.14
CA LEU A 228 -6.77 -11.12 9.52
C LEU A 228 -7.32 -12.55 9.54
N ILE A 229 -8.40 -12.82 8.80
CA ILE A 229 -9.03 -14.15 8.76
C ILE A 229 -8.05 -15.19 8.21
N CYS A 230 -7.37 -14.87 7.09
CA CYS A 230 -6.42 -15.79 6.46
C CYS A 230 -5.26 -16.11 7.42
N ASN A 231 -4.70 -15.09 8.07
CA ASN A 231 -3.54 -15.29 8.94
C ASN A 231 -3.91 -15.95 10.26
N ILE A 232 -5.12 -15.72 10.78
CA ILE A 232 -5.64 -16.46 11.96
C ILE A 232 -5.73 -17.96 11.62
N LYS A 233 -6.28 -18.29 10.43
CA LYS A 233 -6.35 -19.69 9.99
C LYS A 233 -4.97 -20.31 9.84
N ILE A 234 -4.00 -19.59 9.29
CA ILE A 234 -2.62 -20.06 9.15
C ILE A 234 -2.00 -20.31 10.53
N ILE A 235 -2.14 -19.35 11.44
CA ILE A 235 -1.60 -19.44 12.81
C ILE A 235 -2.24 -20.63 13.55
N PHE A 236 -3.55 -20.79 13.44
CA PHE A 236 -4.28 -21.91 14.05
C PHE A 236 -3.73 -23.24 13.54
N THR A 237 -3.56 -23.38 12.22
CA THR A 237 -3.01 -24.59 11.60
C THR A 237 -1.58 -24.86 12.09
N LEU A 238 -0.73 -23.80 12.14
CA LEU A 238 0.65 -23.94 12.63
C LEU A 238 0.69 -24.38 14.09
N THR A 239 -0.20 -23.82 14.94
CA THR A 239 -0.30 -24.18 16.35
C THR A 239 -0.72 -25.64 16.51
N GLN A 240 -1.71 -26.10 15.73
CA GLN A 240 -2.14 -27.49 15.74
C GLN A 240 -1.01 -28.44 15.36
N VAL A 241 -0.24 -28.12 14.31
CA VAL A 241 0.88 -28.94 13.84
C VAL A 241 1.97 -29.00 14.90
N LEU A 242 2.29 -27.89 15.54
CA LEU A 242 3.29 -27.84 16.61
C LEU A 242 2.84 -28.68 17.83
N HIS A 243 1.57 -28.59 18.19
CA HIS A 243 0.99 -29.36 19.29
C HIS A 243 1.03 -30.86 19.00
N GLN A 244 0.64 -31.28 17.79
CA GLN A 244 0.68 -32.66 17.34
C GLN A 244 2.12 -33.21 17.34
N ASN A 245 3.10 -32.41 16.90
CA ASN A 245 4.50 -32.82 16.88
C ASN A 245 5.07 -33.00 18.28
N SER A 246 4.64 -32.20 19.26
CA SER A 246 5.07 -32.36 20.65
C SER A 246 4.46 -33.61 21.28
N HIS A 247 3.23 -34.01 20.88
CA HIS A 247 2.62 -35.26 21.33
C HIS A 247 3.20 -36.49 20.62
N LYS A 248 3.68 -36.36 19.39
CA LYS A 248 4.21 -37.47 18.58
C LYS A 248 5.59 -37.93 18.99
N LEU A 249 6.27 -37.17 19.84
CA LEU A 249 7.52 -37.64 20.48
C LEU A 249 7.24 -38.85 21.40
N HIS A 250 5.96 -39.14 21.68
CA HIS A 250 5.55 -40.26 22.54
C HIS A 250 4.79 -41.39 21.79
N LEU A 251 4.41 -41.20 20.51
CA LEU A 251 3.63 -42.22 19.78
C LEU A 251 3.93 -42.18 18.27
N ASN A 252 4.43 -43.31 17.78
CA ASN A 252 4.86 -43.53 16.40
C ASN A 252 3.66 -43.65 15.43
N GLN A 253 2.93 -42.57 15.15
CA GLN A 253 1.92 -42.62 14.09
C GLN A 253 1.83 -41.31 13.31
N SER A 254 2.22 -41.37 12.03
CA SER A 254 2.16 -40.27 11.07
C SER A 254 0.86 -40.29 10.31
N LYS A 255 -0.01 -39.31 10.51
CA LYS A 255 -1.16 -39.15 9.58
C LYS A 255 -1.37 -37.72 9.04
N ASN A 256 -0.61 -36.71 9.47
CA ASN A 256 -0.73 -35.36 8.89
C ASN A 256 0.60 -34.63 8.96
N ASN A 257 1.61 -35.15 8.24
CA ASN A 257 2.88 -34.48 8.14
C ASN A 257 2.82 -33.42 7.04
N ILE A 258 2.59 -32.15 7.44
CA ILE A 258 2.78 -31.02 6.53
C ILE A 258 4.29 -30.93 6.28
N PRO A 259 4.75 -30.95 5.01
CA PRO A 259 6.18 -30.84 4.72
C PRO A 259 6.81 -29.58 5.30
N ARG A 260 8.08 -29.67 5.72
CA ARG A 260 8.84 -28.56 6.31
C ARG A 260 8.81 -27.31 5.42
N ALA A 261 8.90 -27.52 4.09
CA ALA A 261 8.86 -26.40 3.15
C ALA A 261 7.52 -25.64 3.22
N ARG A 262 6.41 -26.37 3.37
CA ARG A 262 5.09 -25.74 3.51
C ARG A 262 4.96 -24.99 4.84
N LEU A 263 5.44 -25.56 5.93
CA LEU A 263 5.45 -24.88 7.24
C LEU A 263 6.28 -23.61 7.17
N ARG A 264 7.42 -23.65 6.50
CA ARG A 264 8.30 -22.49 6.30
C ARG A 264 7.56 -21.36 5.56
N THR A 265 6.87 -21.69 4.47
CA THR A 265 6.12 -20.68 3.69
C THR A 265 4.95 -20.11 4.49
N LEU A 266 4.28 -20.92 5.33
CA LEU A 266 3.22 -20.44 6.20
C LEU A 266 3.74 -19.46 7.24
N ARG A 267 4.85 -19.79 7.90
CA ARG A 267 5.48 -18.90 8.89
C ARG A 267 5.95 -17.60 8.25
N MET A 268 6.53 -17.69 7.05
CA MET A 268 6.97 -16.53 6.28
C MET A 268 5.78 -15.62 5.93
N THR A 269 4.64 -16.21 5.52
CA THR A 269 3.41 -15.46 5.21
C THR A 269 2.90 -14.70 6.42
N VAL A 270 2.88 -15.34 7.59
CA VAL A 270 2.49 -14.69 8.84
C VAL A 270 3.44 -13.53 9.16
N ALA A 271 4.75 -13.73 8.98
CA ALA A 271 5.74 -12.68 9.22
C ALA A 271 5.53 -11.48 8.30
N PHE A 272 5.27 -11.73 7.00
CA PHE A 272 4.94 -10.67 6.03
C PHE A 272 3.69 -9.90 6.47
N ALA A 273 2.62 -10.61 6.88
CA ALA A 273 1.36 -10.01 7.30
C ALA A 273 1.53 -9.16 8.56
N ILE A 274 2.30 -9.65 9.53
CA ILE A 274 2.59 -8.91 10.77
C ILE A 274 3.38 -7.64 10.42
N SER A 275 4.41 -7.76 9.60
CA SER A 275 5.23 -6.62 9.17
C SER A 275 4.36 -5.55 8.48
N PHE A 276 3.53 -5.96 7.52
CA PHE A 276 2.62 -5.05 6.82
C PHE A 276 1.68 -4.36 7.81
N THR A 277 1.02 -5.13 8.67
CA THR A 277 0.03 -4.61 9.62
C THR A 277 0.68 -3.63 10.60
N VAL A 278 1.81 -4.00 11.20
CA VAL A 278 2.51 -3.17 12.19
C VAL A 278 2.99 -1.86 11.54
N CYS A 279 3.59 -1.95 10.34
CA CYS A 279 4.14 -0.77 9.68
C CYS A 279 3.05 0.19 9.20
N TRP A 280 1.95 -0.31 8.62
CA TRP A 280 0.95 0.53 7.98
C TRP A 280 -0.20 0.97 8.88
N THR A 281 -0.52 0.22 9.97
CA THR A 281 -1.68 0.53 10.82
C THR A 281 -1.62 1.94 11.41
N PRO A 282 -0.48 2.42 11.98
CA PRO A 282 -0.46 3.78 12.52
C PRO A 282 -0.81 4.85 11.48
N TYR A 283 -0.29 4.72 10.26
CA TYR A 283 -0.56 5.66 9.17
C TYR A 283 -2.05 5.62 8.77
N TYR A 284 -2.62 4.43 8.64
CA TYR A 284 -4.02 4.26 8.27
C TYR A 284 -4.96 4.77 9.36
N VAL A 285 -4.62 4.58 10.64
CA VAL A 285 -5.41 5.10 11.76
C VAL A 285 -5.48 6.63 11.69
N LEU A 286 -4.37 7.29 11.39
CA LEU A 286 -4.35 8.75 11.22
C LEU A 286 -5.25 9.17 10.05
N GLY A 287 -5.19 8.45 8.92
CA GLY A 287 -6.00 8.76 7.74
C GLY A 287 -7.49 8.60 8.02
N ILE A 288 -7.88 7.55 8.73
CA ILE A 288 -9.27 7.31 9.11
C ILE A 288 -9.74 8.38 10.09
N TRP A 289 -8.91 8.72 11.09
CA TRP A 289 -9.22 9.77 12.07
C TRP A 289 -9.43 11.12 11.35
N TYR A 290 -8.51 11.49 10.46
CA TYR A 290 -8.63 12.72 9.66
C TYR A 290 -9.96 12.77 8.93
N TRP A 291 -10.41 11.64 8.42
CA TRP A 291 -11.65 11.57 7.65
C TRP A 291 -12.87 11.91 8.50
N PHE A 292 -12.93 11.39 9.74
CA PHE A 292 -14.07 11.65 10.63
C PHE A 292 -13.95 12.96 11.38
N ASP A 293 -12.75 13.47 11.57
CA ASP A 293 -12.46 14.67 12.35
C ASP A 293 -11.28 15.43 11.71
N PRO A 294 -11.55 16.26 10.70
CA PRO A 294 -10.46 17.02 10.05
C PRO A 294 -9.68 17.93 11.03
N GLU A 295 -10.28 18.29 12.17
CA GLU A 295 -9.60 19.08 13.21
C GLU A 295 -8.48 18.31 13.91
N MET A 296 -8.38 16.97 13.66
CA MET A 296 -7.29 16.18 14.23
C MET A 296 -5.91 16.67 13.82
N LEU A 297 -5.80 17.38 12.68
CA LEU A 297 -4.55 18.00 12.24
C LEU A 297 -4.00 19.00 13.26
N ASN A 298 -4.90 19.63 14.01
CA ASN A 298 -4.52 20.56 15.09
C ASN A 298 -4.16 19.83 16.39
N LYS A 299 -4.59 18.57 16.53
CA LYS A 299 -4.40 17.74 17.73
C LYS A 299 -3.13 16.89 17.66
N VAL A 300 -2.70 16.52 16.44
CA VAL A 300 -1.53 15.66 16.22
C VAL A 300 -0.37 16.52 15.72
N SER A 301 0.79 16.39 16.35
CA SER A 301 1.97 17.17 15.98
C SER A 301 2.56 16.67 14.65
N ASP A 302 3.21 17.56 13.91
CA ASP A 302 3.87 17.23 12.64
C ASP A 302 4.91 16.11 12.76
N PRO A 303 5.80 16.13 13.79
CA PRO A 303 6.74 15.02 13.93
C PRO A 303 6.08 13.65 14.05
N VAL A 304 4.91 13.55 14.69
CA VAL A 304 4.17 12.30 14.81
C VAL A 304 3.67 11.85 13.44
N ASN A 305 3.11 12.77 12.64
CA ASN A 305 2.66 12.48 11.27
C ASN A 305 3.82 11.99 10.41
N HIS A 306 4.96 12.69 10.45
CA HIS A 306 6.16 12.30 9.71
C HIS A 306 6.64 10.91 10.14
N PHE A 307 6.69 10.66 11.44
CA PHE A 307 7.13 9.38 12.00
C PHE A 307 6.26 8.22 11.50
N PHE A 308 4.93 8.38 11.56
CA PHE A 308 4.02 7.30 11.14
C PHE A 308 4.15 6.99 9.65
N PHE A 309 4.35 8.00 8.81
CA PHE A 309 4.58 7.80 7.37
C PHE A 309 5.91 7.07 7.14
N LEU A 310 6.98 7.52 7.78
CA LEU A 310 8.30 6.87 7.67
C LEU A 310 8.24 5.42 8.17
N PHE A 311 7.48 5.18 9.24
CA PHE A 311 7.28 3.85 9.79
C PHE A 311 6.63 2.92 8.77
N ALA A 312 5.63 3.42 8.03
CA ALA A 312 4.99 2.68 6.94
C ALA A 312 5.98 2.34 5.82
N LEU A 313 6.88 3.27 5.49
CA LEU A 313 7.89 3.08 4.45
C LEU A 313 8.95 2.03 4.80
N LEU A 314 9.05 1.61 6.06
CA LEU A 314 9.91 0.49 6.47
C LEU A 314 9.45 -0.84 5.88
N ASN A 315 8.16 -1.01 5.59
CA ASN A 315 7.59 -2.29 5.18
C ASN A 315 8.27 -2.87 3.93
N PRO A 316 8.47 -2.11 2.82
CA PRO A 316 9.15 -2.69 1.66
C PRO A 316 10.61 -3.08 1.94
N CYS A 317 11.26 -2.47 2.92
CA CYS A 317 12.63 -2.86 3.33
C CYS A 317 12.62 -4.21 4.07
N PHE A 318 11.59 -4.48 4.86
CA PHE A 318 11.51 -5.69 5.69
C PHE A 318 11.21 -6.95 4.88
N ASP A 319 10.44 -6.86 3.80
CA ASP A 319 10.00 -8.05 3.06
C ASP A 319 11.18 -8.89 2.55
N PRO A 320 12.21 -8.32 1.89
CA PRO A 320 13.37 -9.12 1.49
C PRO A 320 14.13 -9.73 2.67
N LEU A 321 14.19 -9.01 3.81
CA LEU A 321 14.86 -9.51 5.02
C LEU A 321 14.10 -10.70 5.62
N ILE A 322 12.77 -10.61 5.65
CA ILE A 322 11.91 -11.72 6.13
C ILE A 322 12.15 -12.95 5.26
N TYR A 323 12.14 -12.77 3.93
CA TYR A 323 12.42 -13.88 3.02
C TYR A 323 13.79 -14.48 3.29
N GLY A 324 14.82 -13.64 3.43
CA GLY A 324 16.17 -14.09 3.71
C GLY A 324 16.24 -14.94 4.98
N TYR A 325 15.59 -14.48 6.05
CA TYR A 325 15.56 -15.19 7.32
C TYR A 325 14.92 -16.59 7.18
N PHE A 326 13.80 -16.69 6.48
CA PHE A 326 13.07 -17.96 6.33
C PHE A 326 13.64 -18.87 5.23
N SER A 327 14.60 -18.39 4.43
CA SER A 327 15.17 -19.15 3.32
C SER A 327 16.45 -19.91 3.71
N VAL A 328 17.03 -19.58 4.86
CA VAL A 328 18.25 -20.22 5.36
C VAL A 328 17.97 -21.59 5.98
#